data_7730d73dbcceccdc8110d4abdb31468f
#
_entry.id   7730d73dbcceccdc8110d4abdb31468f
#
_cell.length_a   1.000
_cell.length_b   1.000
_cell.length_c   1.000
_cell.angle_alpha   90.00
_cell.angle_beta   90.00
_cell.angle_gamma   90.00
#
_symmetry.space_group_name_H-M   'P 1'
#
loop_
_entity.id
_entity.type
_entity.pdbx_description
1 polymer ?
#
loop_
_entity_poly.entity_id
_entity_poly.type
_entity_poly.pdbx_seq_one_letter_code
_entity_poly.pdbx_strand_id
1 'polypeptide(L)'
;MKEKLEAIRAAAKTAIDNSATEKEIDDLRVKYLGKKGELTVILKQMGSLSPEERPVMGQLVNEAKRKVEDLINQKKNELQLKATELKLKAETVDITMPAKVTAPGKIHPLNTVLDDVIDIFRSMGFDVVDGPEVETDHYNFECLNVPADHPARDMQDTFYLSENLLLRTQTSAAQIRTMETRKPPIRVICPGRVYRADEVDATHSPVFHQIEGLVVDKGVTMCDLKGVLEQFAHEIYGPETKVKFRPSFFPFTEPSVEVDVTCSECGGKGCRVCKGSGWIEILGAGMVHPNVLKSCGIDPDEYTGFAFGIGLDRITTTRYKISDIRLLFENDKRFLEQF
;
A
#
# COMPACT_ATOMS: atom_id res chain seq x y z
N MET A 1 37.35 71.13 30.22
CA MET A 1 36.46 70.37 29.39
C MET A 1 37.01 69.01 28.98
N LYS A 2 38.26 68.86 28.62
CA LYS A 2 38.91 67.56 28.27
C LYS A 2 38.78 66.51 29.38
N GLU A 3 39.11 66.91 30.66
CA GLU A 3 38.94 65.95 31.79
C GLU A 3 37.50 65.43 31.98
N LYS A 4 36.50 66.28 31.81
CA LYS A 4 35.08 65.85 31.86
C LYS A 4 34.75 64.88 30.74
N LEU A 5 35.30 65.05 29.54
CA LEU A 5 35.08 64.16 28.39
C LEU A 5 35.71 62.78 28.63
N GLU A 6 36.94 62.76 29.22
CA GLU A 6 37.60 61.52 29.56
C GLU A 6 36.91 60.78 30.71
N ALA A 7 36.42 61.50 31.72
CA ALA A 7 35.62 60.91 32.80
C ALA A 7 34.33 60.25 32.32
N ILE A 8 33.59 60.95 31.41
CA ILE A 8 32.35 60.38 30.81
C ILE A 8 32.69 59.17 29.93
N ARG A 9 33.79 59.19 29.19
CA ARG A 9 34.22 58.07 28.35
C ARG A 9 34.61 56.87 29.21
N ALA A 10 35.33 57.06 30.30
CA ALA A 10 35.68 55.98 31.25
C ALA A 10 34.44 55.40 31.93
N ALA A 11 33.52 56.28 32.39
CA ALA A 11 32.28 55.84 33.00
C ALA A 11 31.39 55.09 32.00
N ALA A 12 31.31 55.54 30.76
CA ALA A 12 30.59 54.86 29.71
C ALA A 12 31.15 53.46 29.41
N LYS A 13 32.50 53.35 29.30
CA LYS A 13 33.16 52.05 29.10
C LYS A 13 32.86 51.10 30.24
N THR A 14 33.01 51.49 31.49
CA THR A 14 32.73 50.65 32.65
C THR A 14 31.27 50.23 32.71
N ALA A 15 30.33 51.12 32.42
CA ALA A 15 28.91 50.81 32.41
C ALA A 15 28.54 49.83 31.29
N ILE A 16 29.15 49.98 30.08
CA ILE A 16 28.92 49.07 28.95
C ILE A 16 29.54 47.69 29.27
N ASP A 17 30.74 47.63 29.81
CA ASP A 17 31.39 46.35 30.13
C ASP A 17 30.58 45.56 31.18
N ASN A 18 29.99 46.23 32.14
CA ASN A 18 29.18 45.62 33.21
C ASN A 18 27.73 45.32 32.82
N SER A 19 27.27 45.71 31.65
CA SER A 19 25.89 45.44 31.22
C SER A 19 25.71 43.94 30.92
N ALA A 20 24.59 43.40 31.41
CA ALA A 20 24.22 41.99 31.27
C ALA A 20 23.10 41.76 30.26
N THR A 21 22.34 42.77 29.88
CA THR A 21 21.15 42.66 29.01
C THR A 21 21.20 43.67 27.86
N GLU A 22 20.58 43.31 26.70
CA GLU A 22 20.45 44.25 25.56
C GLU A 22 19.68 45.52 25.94
N LYS A 23 18.70 45.45 26.84
CA LYS A 23 17.95 46.60 27.30
C LYS A 23 18.81 47.60 28.03
N GLU A 24 19.71 47.12 28.89
CA GLU A 24 20.70 47.98 29.58
C GLU A 24 21.64 48.67 28.59
N ILE A 25 22.06 47.98 27.53
CA ILE A 25 22.89 48.55 26.47
C ILE A 25 22.12 49.65 25.70
N ASP A 26 20.85 49.42 25.37
CA ASP A 26 20.03 50.42 24.69
C ASP A 26 19.74 51.65 25.61
N ASP A 27 19.57 51.43 26.91
CA ASP A 27 19.44 52.51 27.90
C ASP A 27 20.73 53.31 27.99
N LEU A 28 21.90 52.66 28.03
CA LEU A 28 23.22 53.32 28.01
C LEU A 28 23.47 54.08 26.70
N ARG A 29 23.00 53.57 25.57
CA ARG A 29 23.04 54.31 24.28
C ARG A 29 22.27 55.60 24.37
N VAL A 30 21.05 55.58 24.94
CA VAL A 30 20.24 56.78 25.12
C VAL A 30 20.92 57.76 26.09
N LYS A 31 21.48 57.24 27.22
CA LYS A 31 22.15 58.05 28.25
C LYS A 31 23.35 58.80 27.69
N TYR A 32 24.21 58.15 26.89
CA TYR A 32 25.47 58.76 26.46
C TYR A 32 25.34 59.44 25.05
N LEU A 33 24.59 58.79 24.12
CA LEU A 33 24.56 59.22 22.72
C LEU A 33 23.22 59.84 22.31
N GLY A 34 22.16 59.79 23.14
CA GLY A 34 20.84 60.33 22.85
C GLY A 34 20.83 61.86 22.62
N LYS A 35 19.69 62.39 22.19
CA LYS A 35 19.51 63.84 21.94
C LYS A 35 19.82 64.70 23.16
N LYS A 36 19.66 64.20 24.39
CA LYS A 36 19.97 64.80 25.68
C LYS A 36 21.11 64.06 26.38
N GLY A 37 21.84 63.20 25.67
CA GLY A 37 22.90 62.36 26.21
C GLY A 37 24.09 63.18 26.63
N GLU A 38 24.85 62.64 27.61
CA GLU A 38 26.00 63.34 28.22
C GLU A 38 27.04 63.85 27.23
N LEU A 39 27.38 63.05 26.19
CA LEU A 39 28.29 63.48 25.13
C LEU A 39 27.66 64.53 24.19
N THR A 40 26.35 64.51 24.03
CA THR A 40 25.64 65.48 23.19
C THR A 40 25.49 66.84 23.90
N VAL A 41 25.39 66.78 25.24
CA VAL A 41 25.36 68.01 26.06
C VAL A 41 26.71 68.74 26.00
N ILE A 42 27.82 68.01 26.04
CA ILE A 42 29.19 68.62 25.90
C ILE A 42 29.28 69.30 24.53
N LEU A 43 28.81 68.72 23.45
CA LEU A 43 28.77 69.33 22.13
C LEU A 43 28.00 70.68 22.10
N LYS A 44 26.89 70.75 22.82
CA LYS A 44 26.11 71.98 22.93
C LYS A 44 26.80 73.07 23.76
N GLN A 45 27.60 72.70 24.79
CA GLN A 45 28.35 73.62 25.60
C GLN A 45 29.62 74.18 24.88
N MET A 46 30.01 73.62 23.75
CA MET A 46 31.14 74.14 22.97
C MET A 46 30.93 75.58 22.43
N GLY A 47 29.67 76.06 22.43
CA GLY A 47 29.38 77.46 22.10
C GLY A 47 30.09 78.49 22.92
N SER A 48 30.56 78.17 24.16
CA SER A 48 31.25 79.05 25.08
C SER A 48 32.77 79.01 24.99
N LEU A 49 33.36 78.22 24.04
CA LEU A 49 34.79 78.14 23.78
C LEU A 49 35.26 79.16 22.74
N SER A 50 36.57 79.46 22.76
CA SER A 50 37.20 80.32 21.78
C SER A 50 37.12 79.73 20.36
N PRO A 51 37.13 80.55 19.29
CA PRO A 51 37.05 80.09 17.92
C PRO A 51 38.14 79.07 17.53
N GLU A 52 39.29 79.11 18.15
CA GLU A 52 40.43 78.21 17.89
C GLU A 52 40.31 76.86 18.57
N GLU A 53 39.65 76.83 19.74
CA GLU A 53 39.50 75.56 20.54
C GLU A 53 38.30 74.73 20.10
N ARG A 54 37.30 75.35 19.43
CA ARG A 54 36.07 74.67 18.98
C ARG A 54 36.34 73.48 18.04
N PRO A 55 37.16 73.62 16.98
CA PRO A 55 37.38 72.49 16.04
C PRO A 55 38.11 71.33 16.73
N VAL A 56 39.05 71.60 17.58
CA VAL A 56 39.82 70.55 18.32
C VAL A 56 38.92 69.78 19.29
N MET A 57 38.07 70.51 20.03
CA MET A 57 37.13 69.86 20.95
C MET A 57 36.02 69.10 20.20
N GLY A 58 35.58 69.64 19.05
CA GLY A 58 34.60 68.96 18.19
C GLY A 58 35.12 67.60 17.70
N GLN A 59 36.38 67.57 17.27
CA GLN A 59 37.01 66.31 16.87
C GLN A 59 37.10 65.31 18.03
N LEU A 60 37.54 65.74 19.20
CA LEU A 60 37.68 64.90 20.39
C LEU A 60 36.31 64.33 20.85
N VAL A 61 35.25 65.15 20.84
CA VAL A 61 33.91 64.67 21.22
C VAL A 61 33.35 63.70 20.18
N ASN A 62 33.58 63.96 18.89
CA ASN A 62 33.15 63.04 17.84
C ASN A 62 33.91 61.69 17.87
N GLU A 63 35.21 61.75 18.19
CA GLU A 63 36.00 60.52 18.41
C GLU A 63 35.52 59.74 19.64
N ALA A 64 35.21 60.41 20.72
CA ALA A 64 34.64 59.80 21.90
C ALA A 64 33.28 59.18 21.64
N LYS A 65 32.42 59.88 20.87
CA LYS A 65 31.12 59.31 20.41
C LYS A 65 31.29 58.00 19.61
N ARG A 66 32.16 58.02 18.61
CA ARG A 66 32.44 56.83 17.81
C ARG A 66 32.93 55.68 18.66
N LYS A 67 33.93 55.95 19.55
CA LYS A 67 34.43 54.88 20.46
C LYS A 67 33.37 54.33 21.38
N VAL A 68 32.47 55.13 21.91
CA VAL A 68 31.35 54.66 22.77
C VAL A 68 30.32 53.89 21.91
N GLU A 69 30.04 54.33 20.69
CA GLU A 69 29.13 53.64 19.78
C GLU A 69 29.69 52.27 19.37
N ASP A 70 30.99 52.20 19.07
CA ASP A 70 31.68 50.94 18.75
C ASP A 70 31.64 49.97 19.93
N LEU A 71 31.88 50.43 21.17
CA LEU A 71 31.78 49.61 22.36
C LEU A 71 30.35 49.10 22.60
N ILE A 72 29.33 49.94 22.40
CA ILE A 72 27.91 49.54 22.50
C ILE A 72 27.60 48.45 21.47
N ASN A 73 28.00 48.62 20.21
CA ASN A 73 27.76 47.67 19.16
C ASN A 73 28.49 46.34 19.41
N GLN A 74 29.76 46.39 19.85
CA GLN A 74 30.51 45.20 20.20
C GLN A 74 29.86 44.42 21.36
N LYS A 75 29.46 45.12 22.43
CA LYS A 75 28.80 44.49 23.57
C LYS A 75 27.43 43.92 23.23
N LYS A 76 26.66 44.63 22.39
CA LYS A 76 25.37 44.13 21.89
C LYS A 76 25.52 42.85 21.09
N ASN A 77 26.49 42.80 20.17
CA ASN A 77 26.79 41.59 19.40
C ASN A 77 27.24 40.44 20.31
N GLU A 78 28.07 40.72 21.32
CA GLU A 78 28.50 39.70 22.30
C GLU A 78 27.30 39.09 23.05
N LEU A 79 26.38 39.94 23.52
CA LEU A 79 25.19 39.48 24.24
C LEU A 79 24.24 38.70 23.34
N GLN A 80 24.08 39.10 22.08
CA GLN A 80 23.27 38.39 21.10
C GLN A 80 23.87 37.01 20.76
N LEU A 81 25.18 36.92 20.57
CA LEU A 81 25.88 35.66 20.36
C LEU A 81 25.69 34.73 21.54
N LYS A 82 25.89 35.22 22.77
CA LYS A 82 25.68 34.41 24.00
C LYS A 82 24.23 33.94 24.13
N ALA A 83 23.23 34.80 23.83
CA ALA A 83 21.84 34.44 23.86
C ALA A 83 21.50 33.36 22.80
N THR A 84 22.10 33.50 21.62
CA THR A 84 21.95 32.50 20.54
C THR A 84 22.58 31.17 20.91
N GLU A 85 23.78 31.17 21.49
CA GLU A 85 24.44 29.94 21.95
C GLU A 85 23.65 29.23 23.05
N LEU A 86 23.13 29.99 24.02
CA LEU A 86 22.27 29.42 25.07
C LEU A 86 21.00 28.81 24.49
N LYS A 87 20.38 29.48 23.52
CA LYS A 87 19.19 28.97 22.81
C LYS A 87 19.51 27.69 22.06
N LEU A 88 20.60 27.67 21.29
CA LEU A 88 21.04 26.49 20.53
C LEU A 88 21.36 25.31 21.47
N LYS A 89 21.98 25.57 22.62
CA LYS A 89 22.21 24.51 23.63
C LYS A 89 20.90 23.97 24.21
N ALA A 90 19.93 24.83 24.47
CA ALA A 90 18.62 24.43 25.00
C ALA A 90 17.79 23.66 23.96
N GLU A 91 17.96 23.95 22.68
CA GLU A 91 17.28 23.31 21.55
C GLU A 91 18.05 22.09 20.99
N THR A 92 19.13 21.66 21.65
CA THR A 92 19.91 20.49 21.21
C THR A 92 19.04 19.24 21.26
N VAL A 93 18.86 18.59 20.12
CA VAL A 93 18.15 17.31 19.98
C VAL A 93 19.17 16.18 19.98
N ASP A 94 18.91 15.15 20.76
CA ASP A 94 19.71 13.93 20.74
C ASP A 94 19.47 13.14 19.45
N ILE A 95 20.39 13.28 18.49
CA ILE A 95 20.34 12.60 17.19
C ILE A 95 20.71 11.11 17.29
N THR A 96 21.17 10.63 18.46
CA THR A 96 21.47 9.21 18.67
C THR A 96 20.22 8.40 19.04
N MET A 97 19.13 9.07 19.40
CA MET A 97 17.87 8.39 19.63
C MET A 97 17.38 7.75 18.31
N PRO A 98 17.00 6.45 18.34
CA PRO A 98 16.48 5.81 17.15
C PRO A 98 15.20 6.51 16.67
N ALA A 99 15.09 6.67 15.36
CA ALA A 99 13.87 7.17 14.75
C ALA A 99 12.68 6.25 15.08
N LYS A 100 11.49 6.82 15.24
CA LYS A 100 10.28 6.02 15.39
C LYS A 100 10.09 5.19 14.11
N VAL A 101 10.37 3.89 14.21
CA VAL A 101 10.18 2.96 13.09
C VAL A 101 8.68 2.80 12.87
N THR A 102 8.21 3.25 11.72
CA THR A 102 6.86 2.92 11.25
C THR A 102 6.93 1.54 10.63
N ALA A 103 6.24 0.56 11.20
CA ALA A 103 6.15 -0.76 10.59
C ALA A 103 5.51 -0.63 9.19
N PRO A 104 6.14 -1.17 8.14
CA PRO A 104 5.52 -1.17 6.82
C PRO A 104 4.19 -1.93 6.87
N GLY A 105 3.24 -1.50 6.07
CA GLY A 105 2.00 -2.26 5.86
C GLY A 105 2.29 -3.64 5.26
N LYS A 106 1.37 -4.57 5.45
CA LYS A 106 1.47 -5.94 4.91
C LYS A 106 0.35 -6.19 3.92
N ILE A 107 0.60 -7.05 2.96
CA ILE A 107 -0.40 -7.48 1.98
C ILE A 107 -1.22 -8.60 2.61
N HIS A 108 -2.54 -8.58 2.38
CA HIS A 108 -3.42 -9.65 2.83
C HIS A 108 -3.03 -11.00 2.16
N PRO A 109 -2.99 -12.13 2.88
CA PRO A 109 -2.53 -13.41 2.33
C PRO A 109 -3.31 -13.87 1.09
N LEU A 110 -4.60 -13.57 0.98
CA LEU A 110 -5.38 -13.82 -0.25
C LEU A 110 -4.82 -13.05 -1.45
N ASN A 111 -4.47 -11.78 -1.26
CA ASN A 111 -3.94 -10.96 -2.36
C ASN A 111 -2.55 -11.45 -2.78
N THR A 112 -1.70 -11.85 -1.84
CA THR A 112 -0.40 -12.45 -2.16
C THR A 112 -0.55 -13.70 -3.02
N VAL A 113 -1.47 -14.60 -2.65
CA VAL A 113 -1.73 -15.81 -3.45
C VAL A 113 -2.39 -15.47 -4.79
N LEU A 114 -3.28 -14.48 -4.84
CA LEU A 114 -3.88 -14.00 -6.07
C LEU A 114 -2.82 -13.51 -7.06
N ASP A 115 -1.91 -12.66 -6.60
CA ASP A 115 -0.83 -12.11 -7.43
C ASP A 115 0.07 -13.24 -7.96
N ASP A 116 0.47 -14.19 -7.09
CA ASP A 116 1.28 -15.35 -7.49
C ASP A 116 0.58 -16.19 -8.57
N VAL A 117 -0.73 -16.49 -8.40
CA VAL A 117 -1.49 -17.27 -9.37
C VAL A 117 -1.66 -16.54 -10.69
N ILE A 118 -1.92 -15.22 -10.64
CA ILE A 118 -1.98 -14.38 -11.85
C ILE A 118 -0.64 -14.41 -12.59
N ASP A 119 0.47 -14.27 -11.90
CA ASP A 119 1.81 -14.26 -12.51
C ASP A 119 2.14 -15.61 -13.15
N ILE A 120 1.78 -16.73 -12.51
CA ILE A 120 1.94 -18.07 -13.08
C ILE A 120 1.17 -18.18 -14.40
N PHE A 121 -0.12 -17.84 -14.43
CA PHE A 121 -0.90 -17.94 -15.66
C PHE A 121 -0.47 -16.94 -16.74
N ARG A 122 -0.07 -15.73 -16.36
CA ARG A 122 0.53 -14.77 -17.31
C ARG A 122 1.80 -15.31 -17.95
N SER A 123 2.64 -16.00 -17.18
CA SER A 123 3.85 -16.66 -17.74
C SER A 123 3.53 -17.74 -18.75
N MET A 124 2.34 -18.36 -18.64
CA MET A 124 1.81 -19.33 -19.59
C MET A 124 1.05 -18.69 -20.78
N GLY A 125 1.02 -17.34 -20.87
CA GLY A 125 0.38 -16.59 -21.94
C GLY A 125 -1.13 -16.36 -21.77
N PHE A 126 -1.65 -16.36 -20.54
CA PHE A 126 -3.04 -16.00 -20.27
C PHE A 126 -3.18 -14.50 -20.04
N ASP A 127 -4.21 -13.90 -20.62
CA ASP A 127 -4.69 -12.55 -20.29
C ASP A 127 -5.54 -12.60 -19.03
N VAL A 128 -5.54 -11.51 -18.27
CA VAL A 128 -6.46 -11.34 -17.13
C VAL A 128 -7.67 -10.54 -17.59
N VAL A 129 -8.86 -11.07 -17.38
CA VAL A 129 -10.13 -10.39 -17.68
C VAL A 129 -11.00 -10.33 -16.43
N ASP A 130 -11.82 -9.30 -16.36
CA ASP A 130 -12.72 -9.05 -15.23
C ASP A 130 -14.17 -9.02 -15.71
N GLY A 131 -15.11 -9.17 -14.78
CA GLY A 131 -16.54 -9.11 -15.02
C GLY A 131 -17.30 -8.58 -13.80
N PRO A 132 -18.57 -8.18 -13.97
CA PRO A 132 -19.39 -7.64 -12.89
C PRO A 132 -19.69 -8.70 -11.82
N GLU A 133 -19.77 -8.28 -10.55
CA GLU A 133 -20.19 -9.15 -9.45
C GLU A 133 -21.71 -9.34 -9.41
N VAL A 134 -22.45 -8.33 -9.84
CA VAL A 134 -23.90 -8.43 -10.08
C VAL A 134 -24.12 -8.85 -11.52
N GLU A 135 -24.65 -10.03 -11.70
CA GLU A 135 -24.83 -10.67 -13.00
C GLU A 135 -26.29 -10.95 -13.32
N THR A 136 -26.56 -11.15 -14.59
CA THR A 136 -27.86 -11.67 -15.02
C THR A 136 -27.87 -13.19 -14.94
N ASP A 137 -29.06 -13.75 -14.74
CA ASP A 137 -29.30 -15.19 -14.80
C ASP A 137 -28.82 -15.78 -16.12
N HIS A 138 -29.02 -15.05 -17.21
CA HIS A 138 -28.56 -15.43 -18.55
C HIS A 138 -27.05 -15.76 -18.61
N TYR A 139 -26.18 -14.88 -18.10
CA TYR A 139 -24.74 -15.10 -18.13
C TYR A 139 -24.26 -16.07 -17.06
N ASN A 140 -24.93 -16.09 -15.90
CA ASN A 140 -24.49 -16.94 -14.79
C ASN A 140 -24.94 -18.41 -14.96
N PHE A 141 -26.01 -18.68 -15.74
CA PHE A 141 -26.57 -20.00 -15.88
C PHE A 141 -26.90 -20.39 -17.33
N GLU A 142 -27.76 -19.66 -18.04
CA GLU A 142 -28.25 -20.09 -19.35
C GLU A 142 -27.12 -20.30 -20.37
N CYS A 143 -26.25 -19.31 -20.55
CA CYS A 143 -25.09 -19.41 -21.45
C CYS A 143 -24.09 -20.50 -21.05
N LEU A 144 -24.13 -20.95 -19.81
CA LEU A 144 -23.31 -22.02 -19.26
C LEU A 144 -23.98 -23.39 -19.33
N ASN A 145 -24.96 -23.55 -20.23
CA ASN A 145 -25.69 -24.81 -20.43
C ASN A 145 -26.49 -25.26 -19.19
N VAL A 146 -26.97 -24.31 -18.38
CA VAL A 146 -27.81 -24.53 -17.19
C VAL A 146 -29.17 -23.80 -17.41
N PRO A 147 -30.11 -24.37 -18.20
CA PRO A 147 -31.42 -23.78 -18.41
C PRO A 147 -32.27 -23.74 -17.13
N ALA A 148 -33.39 -23.03 -17.16
CA ALA A 148 -34.19 -22.76 -15.95
C ALA A 148 -34.72 -24.01 -15.25
N ASP A 149 -34.94 -25.09 -16.00
CA ASP A 149 -35.43 -26.39 -15.50
C ASP A 149 -34.31 -27.40 -15.21
N HIS A 150 -33.05 -27.00 -15.28
CA HIS A 150 -31.92 -27.89 -15.06
C HIS A 150 -31.72 -28.21 -13.56
N PRO A 151 -31.61 -29.51 -13.17
CA PRO A 151 -31.47 -29.90 -11.76
C PRO A 151 -30.25 -29.29 -11.04
N ALA A 152 -29.18 -28.98 -11.76
CA ALA A 152 -27.99 -28.34 -11.17
C ALA A 152 -28.25 -26.93 -10.64
N ARG A 153 -29.34 -26.25 -11.05
CA ARG A 153 -29.75 -24.96 -10.50
C ARG A 153 -30.26 -25.04 -9.08
N ASP A 154 -30.99 -26.10 -8.76
CA ASP A 154 -31.54 -26.34 -7.42
C ASP A 154 -30.44 -26.67 -6.41
N MET A 155 -29.26 -27.06 -6.87
CA MET A 155 -28.10 -27.40 -6.05
C MET A 155 -27.23 -26.20 -5.68
N GLN A 156 -27.55 -25.01 -6.21
CA GLN A 156 -26.76 -23.80 -5.96
C GLN A 156 -27.59 -22.79 -5.17
N ASP A 157 -27.21 -22.59 -3.91
CA ASP A 157 -27.76 -21.51 -3.08
C ASP A 157 -27.27 -20.16 -3.63
N THR A 158 -28.15 -19.45 -4.37
CA THR A 158 -27.82 -18.22 -5.08
C THR A 158 -28.50 -17.02 -4.42
N PHE A 159 -27.75 -15.92 -4.25
CA PHE A 159 -28.32 -14.65 -3.82
C PHE A 159 -28.95 -13.91 -4.99
N TYR A 160 -30.26 -13.99 -5.14
CA TYR A 160 -31.02 -13.21 -6.12
C TYR A 160 -31.34 -11.81 -5.60
N LEU A 161 -31.07 -10.77 -6.40
CA LEU A 161 -31.43 -9.39 -6.17
C LEU A 161 -32.81 -9.04 -6.78
N SER A 162 -33.15 -9.70 -7.88
CA SER A 162 -34.43 -9.64 -8.53
C SER A 162 -34.65 -10.94 -9.36
N GLU A 163 -35.75 -11.02 -10.09
CA GLU A 163 -36.08 -12.19 -10.93
C GLU A 163 -34.95 -12.64 -11.88
N ASN A 164 -34.16 -11.66 -12.41
CA ASN A 164 -33.13 -11.93 -13.43
C ASN A 164 -31.74 -11.40 -13.03
N LEU A 165 -31.58 -10.85 -11.82
CA LEU A 165 -30.29 -10.33 -11.32
C LEU A 165 -29.89 -11.06 -10.06
N LEU A 166 -28.62 -11.43 -9.97
CA LEU A 166 -28.08 -12.19 -8.88
C LEU A 166 -26.63 -11.74 -8.57
N LEU A 167 -26.12 -12.15 -7.44
CA LEU A 167 -24.70 -12.13 -7.16
C LEU A 167 -24.06 -13.37 -7.78
N ARG A 168 -23.06 -13.21 -8.66
CA ARG A 168 -22.45 -14.31 -9.41
C ARG A 168 -21.96 -15.44 -8.48
N THR A 169 -22.31 -16.66 -8.79
CA THR A 169 -21.94 -17.87 -8.05
C THR A 169 -20.57 -18.42 -8.47
N GLN A 170 -20.04 -17.91 -9.59
CA GLN A 170 -18.80 -18.30 -10.24
C GLN A 170 -18.31 -17.16 -11.14
N THR A 171 -17.04 -17.19 -11.54
CA THR A 171 -16.50 -16.17 -12.46
C THR A 171 -16.68 -16.53 -13.94
N SER A 172 -17.34 -17.66 -14.25
CA SER A 172 -17.58 -18.16 -15.62
C SER A 172 -18.34 -17.19 -16.51
N ALA A 173 -19.20 -16.32 -15.94
CA ALA A 173 -19.89 -15.27 -16.69
C ALA A 173 -18.92 -14.33 -17.43
N ALA A 174 -17.74 -14.04 -16.83
CA ALA A 174 -16.70 -13.26 -17.49
C ALA A 174 -16.07 -14.00 -18.69
N GLN A 175 -16.03 -15.33 -18.66
CA GLN A 175 -15.58 -16.14 -19.80
C GLN A 175 -16.58 -16.01 -20.97
N ILE A 176 -17.89 -16.09 -20.71
CA ILE A 176 -18.94 -15.90 -21.72
C ILE A 176 -18.83 -14.52 -22.36
N ARG A 177 -18.75 -13.45 -21.56
CA ARG A 177 -18.57 -12.06 -22.05
C ARG A 177 -17.31 -11.90 -22.89
N THR A 178 -16.25 -12.62 -22.55
CA THR A 178 -14.99 -12.62 -23.31
C THR A 178 -15.18 -13.32 -24.66
N MET A 179 -15.84 -14.48 -24.70
CA MET A 179 -16.11 -15.21 -25.92
C MET A 179 -17.07 -14.47 -26.89
N GLU A 180 -18.01 -13.69 -26.35
CA GLU A 180 -18.87 -12.83 -27.17
C GLU A 180 -18.16 -11.65 -27.82
N THR A 181 -17.12 -11.13 -27.15
CA THR A 181 -16.40 -9.92 -27.58
C THR A 181 -15.09 -10.19 -28.33
N ARG A 182 -14.52 -11.39 -28.15
CA ARG A 182 -13.24 -11.79 -28.76
C ARG A 182 -13.40 -13.02 -29.64
N LYS A 183 -12.68 -13.05 -30.74
CA LYS A 183 -12.56 -14.25 -31.59
C LYS A 183 -11.41 -15.14 -31.12
N PRO A 184 -11.55 -16.49 -31.24
CA PRO A 184 -10.40 -17.37 -31.00
C PRO A 184 -9.18 -16.98 -31.86
N PRO A 185 -7.92 -17.17 -31.36
CA PRO A 185 -7.60 -17.87 -30.13
C PRO A 185 -7.88 -17.01 -28.85
N ILE A 186 -8.48 -17.63 -27.83
CA ILE A 186 -8.76 -17.03 -26.54
C ILE A 186 -7.99 -17.80 -25.47
N ARG A 187 -7.28 -17.09 -24.62
CA ARG A 187 -6.59 -17.66 -23.45
C ARG A 187 -6.66 -16.65 -22.31
N VAL A 188 -7.55 -16.87 -21.36
CA VAL A 188 -7.85 -15.90 -20.31
C VAL A 188 -8.01 -16.56 -18.95
N ILE A 189 -7.71 -15.80 -17.90
CA ILE A 189 -8.11 -16.08 -16.52
C ILE A 189 -9.04 -14.99 -16.01
N CYS A 190 -10.03 -15.38 -15.21
CA CYS A 190 -11.05 -14.50 -14.64
C CYS A 190 -10.99 -14.60 -13.12
N PRO A 191 -10.15 -13.80 -12.41
CA PRO A 191 -10.17 -13.75 -10.96
C PRO A 191 -11.36 -12.92 -10.46
N GLY A 192 -11.91 -13.28 -9.30
CA GLY A 192 -12.94 -12.44 -8.71
C GLY A 192 -13.63 -13.05 -7.50
N ARG A 193 -14.38 -12.19 -6.80
CA ARG A 193 -15.28 -12.63 -5.72
C ARG A 193 -16.50 -13.29 -6.27
N VAL A 194 -16.95 -14.31 -5.57
CA VAL A 194 -18.16 -15.08 -5.89
C VAL A 194 -18.98 -15.28 -4.62
N TYR A 195 -20.25 -15.59 -4.78
CA TYR A 195 -21.23 -15.54 -3.71
C TYR A 195 -22.10 -16.81 -3.74
N ARG A 196 -22.24 -17.46 -2.58
CA ARG A 196 -23.17 -18.60 -2.39
C ARG A 196 -23.87 -18.46 -1.05
N ALA A 197 -25.14 -18.80 -0.99
CA ALA A 197 -25.93 -18.71 0.24
C ALA A 197 -25.63 -19.87 1.21
N ASP A 198 -24.34 -20.23 1.36
CA ASP A 198 -23.87 -21.28 2.25
C ASP A 198 -23.87 -20.81 3.71
N GLU A 199 -24.08 -21.75 4.62
CA GLU A 199 -23.86 -21.49 6.05
C GLU A 199 -22.37 -21.30 6.35
N VAL A 200 -22.06 -20.32 7.22
CA VAL A 200 -20.68 -19.99 7.59
C VAL A 200 -20.12 -21.03 8.54
N ASP A 201 -19.08 -21.75 8.12
CA ASP A 201 -18.32 -22.67 8.96
C ASP A 201 -16.79 -22.49 8.79
N ALA A 202 -15.98 -23.40 9.31
CA ALA A 202 -14.52 -23.35 9.18
C ALA A 202 -14.01 -23.55 7.74
N THR A 203 -14.87 -23.99 6.81
CA THR A 203 -14.53 -24.39 5.45
C THR A 203 -15.36 -23.66 4.38
N HIS A 204 -16.49 -23.08 4.76
CA HIS A 204 -17.42 -22.38 3.88
C HIS A 204 -17.62 -20.94 4.31
N SER A 205 -17.68 -20.05 3.33
CA SER A 205 -18.03 -18.65 3.49
C SER A 205 -18.99 -18.24 2.38
N PRO A 206 -20.01 -17.42 2.66
CA PRO A 206 -20.94 -16.92 1.63
C PRO A 206 -20.26 -16.03 0.59
N VAL A 207 -19.09 -15.50 0.92
CA VAL A 207 -18.23 -14.75 0.02
C VAL A 207 -16.88 -15.44 -0.02
N PHE A 208 -16.41 -15.79 -1.20
CA PHE A 208 -15.10 -16.39 -1.40
C PHE A 208 -14.52 -15.95 -2.76
N HIS A 209 -13.32 -16.37 -3.08
CA HIS A 209 -12.63 -15.94 -4.29
C HIS A 209 -12.37 -17.13 -5.21
N GLN A 210 -12.63 -16.93 -6.49
CA GLN A 210 -12.29 -17.89 -7.54
C GLN A 210 -11.38 -17.27 -8.59
N ILE A 211 -10.59 -18.12 -9.22
CA ILE A 211 -9.90 -17.82 -10.47
C ILE A 211 -10.33 -18.91 -11.44
N GLU A 212 -10.98 -18.53 -12.52
CA GLU A 212 -11.32 -19.45 -13.57
C GLU A 212 -10.52 -19.15 -14.82
N GLY A 213 -10.13 -20.19 -15.54
CA GLY A 213 -9.40 -20.09 -16.80
C GLY A 213 -10.16 -20.68 -17.96
N LEU A 214 -9.97 -20.08 -19.13
CA LEU A 214 -10.56 -20.50 -20.40
C LEU A 214 -9.50 -20.46 -21.50
N VAL A 215 -9.44 -21.54 -22.27
CA VAL A 215 -8.72 -21.58 -23.54
C VAL A 215 -9.68 -22.03 -24.62
N VAL A 216 -9.75 -21.29 -25.73
CA VAL A 216 -10.50 -21.68 -26.94
C VAL A 216 -9.63 -21.45 -28.17
N ASP A 217 -9.34 -22.51 -28.90
CA ASP A 217 -8.56 -22.47 -30.13
C ASP A 217 -8.88 -23.70 -31.00
N LYS A 218 -8.25 -23.80 -32.16
CA LYS A 218 -8.38 -25.00 -33.02
C LYS A 218 -7.62 -26.19 -32.44
N GLY A 219 -8.29 -27.32 -32.33
CA GLY A 219 -7.66 -28.58 -31.93
C GLY A 219 -7.19 -28.66 -30.48
N VAL A 220 -7.74 -27.84 -29.59
CA VAL A 220 -7.47 -27.93 -28.15
C VAL A 220 -8.01 -29.25 -27.59
N THR A 221 -7.21 -29.94 -26.78
CA THR A 221 -7.49 -31.28 -26.27
C THR A 221 -7.44 -31.36 -24.74
N MET A 222 -7.93 -32.47 -24.19
CA MET A 222 -7.78 -32.79 -22.77
C MET A 222 -6.32 -32.92 -22.31
N CYS A 223 -5.40 -33.26 -23.23
CA CYS A 223 -3.96 -33.31 -22.94
C CYS A 223 -3.39 -31.90 -22.70
N ASP A 224 -3.88 -30.91 -23.43
CA ASP A 224 -3.47 -29.51 -23.24
C ASP A 224 -3.94 -28.99 -21.88
N LEU A 225 -5.20 -29.26 -21.50
CA LEU A 225 -5.73 -28.97 -20.16
C LEU A 225 -4.86 -29.61 -19.09
N LYS A 226 -4.55 -30.90 -19.23
CA LYS A 226 -3.73 -31.63 -18.29
C LYS A 226 -2.33 -31.00 -18.13
N GLY A 227 -1.67 -30.66 -19.23
CA GLY A 227 -0.36 -30.03 -19.22
C GLY A 227 -0.35 -28.68 -18.49
N VAL A 228 -1.34 -27.82 -18.75
CA VAL A 228 -1.48 -26.51 -18.08
C VAL A 228 -1.70 -26.68 -16.58
N LEU A 229 -2.58 -27.60 -16.17
CA LEU A 229 -2.88 -27.81 -14.75
C LEU A 229 -1.78 -28.53 -13.98
N GLU A 230 -1.02 -29.44 -14.61
CA GLU A 230 0.18 -30.04 -14.01
C GLU A 230 1.27 -28.99 -13.78
N GLN A 231 1.52 -28.11 -14.75
CA GLN A 231 2.47 -27.01 -14.60
C GLN A 231 2.04 -26.07 -13.48
N PHE A 232 0.78 -25.65 -13.47
CA PHE A 232 0.22 -24.82 -12.38
C PHE A 232 0.42 -25.46 -10.99
N ALA A 233 0.12 -26.76 -10.87
CA ALA A 233 0.28 -27.47 -9.62
C ALA A 233 1.75 -27.54 -9.15
N HIS A 234 2.69 -27.72 -10.07
CA HIS A 234 4.13 -27.70 -9.77
C HIS A 234 4.63 -26.33 -9.31
N GLU A 235 4.14 -25.25 -9.92
CA GLU A 235 4.51 -23.87 -9.54
C GLU A 235 3.97 -23.50 -8.14
N ILE A 236 2.73 -23.89 -7.82
CA ILE A 236 2.09 -23.55 -6.53
C ILE A 236 2.52 -24.46 -5.39
N TYR A 237 2.63 -25.76 -5.63
CA TYR A 237 2.85 -26.77 -4.57
C TYR A 237 4.24 -27.41 -4.61
N GLY A 238 5.05 -27.07 -5.62
CA GLY A 238 6.40 -27.56 -5.81
C GLY A 238 6.51 -28.73 -6.81
N PRO A 239 7.72 -28.96 -7.36
CA PRO A 239 7.98 -29.86 -8.50
C PRO A 239 7.71 -31.35 -8.19
N GLU A 240 7.73 -31.76 -6.93
CA GLU A 240 7.46 -33.14 -6.50
C GLU A 240 5.97 -33.45 -6.37
N THR A 241 5.09 -32.47 -6.59
CA THR A 241 3.65 -32.62 -6.49
C THR A 241 3.12 -33.51 -7.60
N LYS A 242 2.41 -34.56 -7.24
CA LYS A 242 1.73 -35.40 -8.22
C LYS A 242 0.29 -34.94 -8.39
N VAL A 243 -0.18 -34.98 -9.62
CA VAL A 243 -1.53 -34.57 -10.01
C VAL A 243 -2.34 -35.81 -10.41
N LYS A 244 -3.59 -35.86 -9.98
CA LYS A 244 -4.50 -36.94 -10.33
C LYS A 244 -5.81 -36.32 -10.85
N PHE A 245 -6.27 -36.79 -12.01
CA PHE A 245 -7.53 -36.39 -12.62
C PHE A 245 -8.58 -37.49 -12.34
N ARG A 246 -9.71 -37.06 -11.77
CA ARG A 246 -10.87 -37.92 -11.53
C ARG A 246 -12.02 -37.49 -12.42
N PRO A 247 -12.75 -38.41 -13.08
CA PRO A 247 -13.97 -38.05 -13.80
C PRO A 247 -14.97 -37.34 -12.88
N SER A 248 -15.62 -36.31 -13.40
CA SER A 248 -16.67 -35.56 -12.71
C SER A 248 -17.71 -35.09 -13.70
N PHE A 249 -18.69 -34.33 -13.27
CA PHE A 249 -19.73 -33.73 -14.11
C PHE A 249 -19.94 -32.27 -13.79
N PHE A 250 -19.86 -31.43 -14.84
CA PHE A 250 -20.27 -30.04 -14.76
C PHE A 250 -21.11 -29.73 -16.03
N PRO A 251 -22.22 -28.96 -15.93
CA PRO A 251 -23.10 -28.73 -17.09
C PRO A 251 -22.43 -28.03 -18.28
N PHE A 252 -21.44 -27.22 -17.99
CA PHE A 252 -20.70 -26.37 -18.94
C PHE A 252 -19.41 -27.00 -19.49
N THR A 253 -19.05 -28.22 -19.07
CA THR A 253 -17.90 -28.96 -19.59
C THR A 253 -18.23 -30.43 -19.86
N GLU A 254 -17.65 -31.01 -20.94
CA GLU A 254 -17.74 -32.43 -21.28
C GLU A 254 -16.55 -32.85 -22.16
N PRO A 255 -15.67 -33.80 -21.70
CA PRO A 255 -15.67 -34.43 -20.42
C PRO A 255 -15.21 -33.48 -19.30
N SER A 256 -15.71 -33.74 -18.07
CA SER A 256 -15.39 -33.00 -16.88
C SER A 256 -14.49 -33.79 -15.95
N VAL A 257 -13.62 -33.12 -15.21
CA VAL A 257 -12.71 -33.73 -14.24
C VAL A 257 -12.59 -32.86 -12.99
N GLU A 258 -12.36 -33.52 -11.88
CA GLU A 258 -11.80 -32.92 -10.66
C GLU A 258 -10.32 -33.22 -10.58
N VAL A 259 -9.55 -32.28 -10.07
CA VAL A 259 -8.11 -32.39 -10.00
C VAL A 259 -7.64 -32.40 -8.55
N ASP A 260 -6.98 -33.50 -8.19
CA ASP A 260 -6.38 -33.68 -6.89
C ASP A 260 -4.85 -33.53 -6.99
N VAL A 261 -4.23 -32.99 -5.94
CA VAL A 261 -2.78 -32.96 -5.75
C VAL A 261 -2.38 -33.78 -4.55
N THR A 262 -1.13 -34.23 -4.53
CA THR A 262 -0.54 -34.90 -3.38
C THR A 262 -0.64 -33.99 -2.13
N CYS A 263 -1.15 -34.51 -1.03
CA CYS A 263 -1.24 -33.75 0.21
C CYS A 263 0.13 -33.26 0.68
N SER A 264 0.31 -31.95 0.78
CA SER A 264 1.56 -31.30 1.18
C SER A 264 1.97 -31.64 2.63
N GLU A 265 1.01 -31.91 3.50
CA GLU A 265 1.27 -32.24 4.91
C GLU A 265 1.89 -33.63 5.11
N CYS A 266 1.44 -34.62 4.34
CA CYS A 266 1.88 -35.99 4.54
C CYS A 266 2.63 -36.59 3.34
N GLY A 267 2.85 -35.85 2.27
CA GLY A 267 3.53 -36.34 1.07
C GLY A 267 2.83 -37.54 0.44
N GLY A 268 1.49 -37.63 0.52
CA GLY A 268 0.70 -38.72 -0.04
C GLY A 268 0.52 -39.93 0.88
N LYS A 269 1.04 -39.93 2.11
CA LYS A 269 0.97 -41.08 3.03
C LYS A 269 -0.38 -41.22 3.72
N GLY A 270 -1.20 -40.20 3.70
CA GLY A 270 -2.47 -40.12 4.42
C GLY A 270 -2.32 -39.45 5.79
N CYS A 271 -3.12 -38.43 6.08
CA CYS A 271 -3.14 -37.73 7.37
C CYS A 271 -4.54 -37.19 7.66
N ARG A 272 -4.70 -36.48 8.78
CA ARG A 272 -5.98 -35.90 9.21
C ARG A 272 -6.47 -34.85 8.18
N VAL A 273 -5.57 -34.06 7.57
CA VAL A 273 -5.91 -33.01 6.59
C VAL A 273 -6.54 -33.62 5.33
N CYS A 274 -5.92 -34.66 4.78
CA CYS A 274 -6.44 -35.35 3.59
C CYS A 274 -7.41 -36.52 3.95
N LYS A 275 -7.85 -36.60 5.20
CA LYS A 275 -8.77 -37.65 5.70
C LYS A 275 -8.28 -39.08 5.37
N GLY A 276 -6.96 -39.30 5.40
CA GLY A 276 -6.35 -40.58 5.11
C GLY A 276 -6.14 -40.91 3.63
N SER A 277 -6.64 -40.09 2.70
CA SER A 277 -6.56 -40.39 1.25
C SER A 277 -5.17 -40.12 0.62
N GLY A 278 -4.36 -39.29 1.24
CA GLY A 278 -3.09 -38.78 0.65
C GLY A 278 -3.26 -37.73 -0.45
N TRP A 279 -4.49 -37.34 -0.80
CA TRP A 279 -4.81 -36.42 -1.88
C TRP A 279 -5.70 -35.28 -1.38
N ILE A 280 -5.56 -34.10 -2.01
CA ILE A 280 -6.37 -32.91 -1.75
C ILE A 280 -6.91 -32.44 -3.09
N GLU A 281 -8.23 -32.35 -3.20
CA GLU A 281 -8.90 -31.72 -4.35
C GLU A 281 -8.63 -30.22 -4.35
N ILE A 282 -8.21 -29.68 -5.49
CA ILE A 282 -7.85 -28.27 -5.66
C ILE A 282 -8.73 -27.51 -6.64
N LEU A 283 -9.30 -28.18 -7.66
CA LEU A 283 -10.08 -27.53 -8.71
C LEU A 283 -10.95 -28.50 -9.50
N GLY A 284 -11.98 -27.93 -10.16
CA GLY A 284 -12.74 -28.59 -11.21
C GLY A 284 -12.33 -28.07 -12.60
N ALA A 285 -12.38 -28.93 -13.62
CA ALA A 285 -11.99 -28.59 -14.99
C ALA A 285 -12.71 -29.46 -16.02
N GLY A 286 -12.58 -29.12 -17.30
CA GLY A 286 -13.06 -29.97 -18.41
C GLY A 286 -12.95 -29.28 -19.76
N MET A 287 -13.32 -30.04 -20.80
CA MET A 287 -13.48 -29.46 -22.14
C MET A 287 -14.75 -28.63 -22.18
N VAL A 288 -14.71 -27.46 -22.79
CA VAL A 288 -15.90 -26.58 -22.90
C VAL A 288 -16.99 -27.27 -23.66
N HIS A 289 -18.20 -27.31 -23.10
CA HIS A 289 -19.34 -27.95 -23.72
C HIS A 289 -19.69 -27.25 -25.05
N PRO A 290 -19.99 -27.98 -26.12
CA PRO A 290 -20.35 -27.39 -27.44
C PRO A 290 -21.49 -26.35 -27.39
N ASN A 291 -22.45 -26.53 -26.51
CA ASN A 291 -23.56 -25.58 -26.33
C ASN A 291 -23.06 -24.23 -25.79
N VAL A 292 -22.06 -24.23 -24.93
CA VAL A 292 -21.43 -22.98 -24.39
C VAL A 292 -20.72 -22.22 -25.51
N LEU A 293 -19.98 -22.90 -26.39
CA LEU A 293 -19.41 -22.27 -27.58
C LEU A 293 -20.46 -21.68 -28.51
N LYS A 294 -21.52 -22.46 -28.79
CA LYS A 294 -22.65 -22.01 -29.64
C LYS A 294 -23.35 -20.80 -29.05
N SER A 295 -23.59 -20.74 -27.74
CA SER A 295 -24.26 -19.59 -27.11
C SER A 295 -23.44 -18.28 -27.28
N CYS A 296 -22.12 -18.39 -27.44
CA CYS A 296 -21.21 -17.26 -27.69
C CYS A 296 -20.94 -17.02 -29.20
N GLY A 297 -21.64 -17.73 -30.11
CA GLY A 297 -21.43 -17.59 -31.55
C GLY A 297 -20.13 -18.18 -32.09
N ILE A 298 -19.50 -19.09 -31.35
CA ILE A 298 -18.28 -19.82 -31.75
C ILE A 298 -18.69 -21.19 -32.31
N ASP A 299 -18.18 -21.54 -33.50
CA ASP A 299 -18.46 -22.83 -34.14
C ASP A 299 -17.70 -23.98 -33.43
N PRO A 300 -18.40 -24.92 -32.76
CA PRO A 300 -17.77 -26.04 -32.09
C PRO A 300 -17.18 -27.10 -33.00
N ASP A 301 -17.51 -27.09 -34.32
CA ASP A 301 -16.90 -27.98 -35.30
C ASP A 301 -15.51 -27.47 -35.72
N GLU A 302 -15.26 -26.17 -35.59
CA GLU A 302 -13.97 -25.54 -35.91
C GLU A 302 -13.10 -25.34 -34.68
N TYR A 303 -13.67 -24.99 -33.51
CA TYR A 303 -12.98 -24.64 -32.28
C TYR A 303 -13.36 -25.58 -31.16
N THR A 304 -12.35 -25.91 -30.36
CA THR A 304 -12.49 -26.60 -29.07
C THR A 304 -11.87 -25.79 -27.98
N GLY A 305 -12.17 -26.11 -26.73
CA GLY A 305 -11.58 -25.37 -25.62
C GLY A 305 -11.63 -26.17 -24.32
N PHE A 306 -10.92 -25.68 -23.33
CA PHE A 306 -11.04 -26.17 -21.96
C PHE A 306 -11.25 -25.02 -20.98
N ALA A 307 -11.86 -25.33 -19.86
CA ALA A 307 -12.02 -24.42 -18.73
C ALA A 307 -11.68 -25.10 -17.41
N PHE A 308 -11.28 -24.31 -16.43
CA PHE A 308 -11.00 -24.76 -15.06
C PHE A 308 -11.40 -23.69 -14.05
N GLY A 309 -11.72 -24.08 -12.81
CA GLY A 309 -12.10 -23.17 -11.74
C GLY A 309 -11.41 -23.52 -10.43
N ILE A 310 -10.67 -22.56 -9.88
CA ILE A 310 -9.82 -22.71 -8.71
C ILE A 310 -10.39 -21.86 -7.57
N GLY A 311 -10.59 -22.44 -6.38
CA GLY A 311 -10.92 -21.70 -5.16
C GLY A 311 -9.65 -21.09 -4.54
N LEU A 312 -9.50 -19.77 -4.61
CA LEU A 312 -8.32 -19.06 -4.13
C LEU A 312 -8.16 -19.17 -2.61
N ASP A 313 -9.27 -19.06 -1.88
CA ASP A 313 -9.30 -19.20 -0.42
C ASP A 313 -8.76 -20.56 0.02
N ARG A 314 -9.09 -21.63 -0.73
CA ARG A 314 -8.60 -22.97 -0.44
C ARG A 314 -7.09 -23.11 -0.67
N ILE A 315 -6.56 -22.54 -1.75
CA ILE A 315 -5.12 -22.49 -1.96
C ILE A 315 -4.45 -21.70 -0.82
N THR A 316 -4.99 -20.55 -0.47
CA THR A 316 -4.47 -19.68 0.60
C THR A 316 -4.44 -20.40 1.93
N THR A 317 -5.56 -21.02 2.34
CA THR A 317 -5.63 -21.76 3.60
C THR A 317 -4.69 -22.95 3.63
N THR A 318 -4.52 -23.66 2.52
CA THR A 318 -3.61 -24.80 2.41
C THR A 318 -2.15 -24.36 2.47
N ARG A 319 -1.78 -23.32 1.71
CA ARG A 319 -0.41 -22.80 1.64
C ARG A 319 0.08 -22.27 2.99
N TYR A 320 -0.75 -21.51 3.68
CA TYR A 320 -0.41 -20.89 4.96
C TYR A 320 -0.84 -21.69 6.19
N LYS A 321 -1.39 -22.89 6.00
CA LYS A 321 -1.87 -23.77 7.07
C LYS A 321 -2.92 -23.11 7.97
N ILE A 322 -3.79 -22.31 7.37
CA ILE A 322 -4.90 -21.67 8.05
C ILE A 322 -6.00 -22.69 8.27
N SER A 323 -6.36 -22.93 9.52
CA SER A 323 -7.32 -23.99 9.89
C SER A 323 -8.79 -23.60 9.75
N ASP A 324 -9.06 -22.30 9.62
CA ASP A 324 -10.41 -21.74 9.58
C ASP A 324 -10.48 -20.60 8.58
N ILE A 325 -11.32 -20.73 7.55
CA ILE A 325 -11.46 -19.75 6.47
C ILE A 325 -11.94 -18.38 6.98
N ARG A 326 -12.70 -18.32 8.08
CA ARG A 326 -13.23 -17.10 8.66
C ARG A 326 -12.13 -16.11 9.06
N LEU A 327 -10.95 -16.60 9.43
CA LEU A 327 -9.79 -15.77 9.77
C LEU A 327 -9.35 -14.85 8.62
N LEU A 328 -9.62 -15.25 7.37
CA LEU A 328 -9.34 -14.42 6.19
C LEU A 328 -10.26 -13.18 6.10
N PHE A 329 -11.40 -13.21 6.78
CA PHE A 329 -12.45 -12.16 6.66
C PHE A 329 -12.69 -11.37 7.95
N GLU A 330 -12.18 -11.85 9.10
CA GLU A 330 -12.36 -11.20 10.41
C GLU A 330 -11.54 -9.92 10.61
N ASN A 331 -10.56 -9.66 9.75
CA ASN A 331 -9.67 -8.50 9.82
C ASN A 331 -8.92 -8.38 11.17
N ASP A 332 -8.59 -9.50 11.81
CA ASP A 332 -7.81 -9.51 13.05
C ASP A 332 -6.35 -9.14 12.75
N LYS A 333 -5.91 -8.02 13.32
CA LYS A 333 -4.55 -7.52 13.13
C LYS A 333 -3.47 -8.56 13.53
N ARG A 334 -3.69 -9.32 14.60
CA ARG A 334 -2.75 -10.36 15.09
C ARG A 334 -2.60 -11.51 14.09
N PHE A 335 -3.68 -11.79 13.33
CA PHE A 335 -3.65 -12.77 12.26
C PHE A 335 -2.90 -12.19 11.04
N LEU A 336 -3.25 -10.99 10.61
CA LEU A 336 -2.65 -10.35 9.44
C LEU A 336 -1.15 -10.02 9.61
N GLU A 337 -0.69 -9.79 10.83
CA GLU A 337 0.73 -9.54 11.13
C GLU A 337 1.63 -10.79 10.96
N GLN A 338 1.06 -11.97 10.77
CA GLN A 338 1.83 -13.22 10.58
C GLN A 338 2.33 -13.42 9.14
N PHE A 339 1.82 -12.62 8.18
CA PHE A 339 2.11 -12.73 6.74
C PHE A 339 2.94 -11.60 6.20
#